data_6272709b98250f31efb90462cae6dd5d
#
_entry.id   6272709b98250f31efb90462cae6dd5d
#
_cell.length_a   1.000
_cell.length_b   1.000
_cell.length_c   1.000
_cell.angle_alpha   90.00
_cell.angle_beta   90.00
_cell.angle_gamma   90.00
#
_symmetry.space_group_name_H-M   'P 1'
#
loop_
_entity.id
_entity.type
_entity.pdbx_description
1 polymer ?
#
loop_
_entity_poly.entity_id
_entity_poly.type
_entity_poly.pdbx_seq_one_letter_code
_entity_poly.pdbx_strand_id
1 'polypeptide(L)'
;MKRTGNNLAQVDAGTGTGKTVASCLAAIVASKLLQNTVIVSTATVALQEQLFHKDLPRLAEIIPDLHFEILKGRARYVCESRLNAAITDHGQGQGSLSTDEFQEMFSGDSRQVKDLPRDTAKALVRFKSSVKRLQSGKWDGDIDSLEQPPEPQDWRRVQANSQACNGGQCDHFRSCAFFRARRQAATATLQVANHALILATLQVDSRLIDAGNTLFVFDEAHHLPTIASEQFTYRARLGAGARLLTSLRTLAVRY
;
A
#
# COMPACT_ATOMS: atom_id res chain seq x y z
N MET A 1 -23.96 9.94 24.68
CA MET A 1 -23.35 11.18 25.19
C MET A 1 -22.98 12.05 24.00
N LYS A 2 -23.68 13.18 23.78
CA LYS A 2 -23.38 14.09 22.66
C LYS A 2 -22.06 14.82 22.98
N ARG A 3 -20.98 14.53 22.25
CA ARG A 3 -19.73 15.26 22.35
C ARG A 3 -19.89 16.62 21.68
N THR A 4 -20.11 17.64 22.46
CA THR A 4 -19.98 19.05 22.05
C THR A 4 -18.56 19.50 22.49
N GLY A 5 -17.58 19.38 21.61
CA GLY A 5 -16.23 19.84 21.85
C GLY A 5 -15.29 19.48 20.71
N ASN A 6 -14.27 20.27 20.48
CA ASN A 6 -13.25 19.98 19.47
C ASN A 6 -12.58 18.64 19.79
N ASN A 7 -12.79 17.64 18.92
CA ASN A 7 -12.16 16.32 19.04
C ASN A 7 -10.71 16.32 18.51
N LEU A 8 -10.06 17.47 18.46
CA LEU A 8 -8.70 17.66 17.96
C LEU A 8 -7.81 18.18 19.10
N ALA A 9 -6.68 17.50 19.29
CA ALA A 9 -5.61 17.97 20.17
C ALA A 9 -4.33 18.10 19.32
N GLN A 10 -3.64 19.23 19.46
CA GLN A 10 -2.32 19.46 18.87
C GLN A 10 -1.28 19.56 19.97
N VAL A 11 -0.20 18.79 19.82
CA VAL A 11 0.93 18.80 20.76
C VAL A 11 2.18 19.16 19.99
N ASP A 12 2.89 20.20 20.42
CA ASP A 12 4.20 20.57 19.90
C ASP A 12 5.29 20.15 20.90
N ALA A 13 6.26 19.40 20.41
CA ALA A 13 7.39 18.93 21.21
C ALA A 13 8.64 18.80 20.33
N GLY A 14 9.80 19.13 20.90
CA GLY A 14 11.08 19.07 20.19
C GLY A 14 11.45 17.65 19.71
N THR A 15 12.42 17.56 18.81
CA THR A 15 12.98 16.28 18.35
C THR A 15 13.67 15.54 19.50
N GLY A 16 13.60 14.21 19.51
CA GLY A 16 14.26 13.39 20.54
C GLY A 16 13.56 13.32 21.91
N THR A 17 12.41 13.96 22.09
CA THR A 17 11.65 13.96 23.36
C THR A 17 10.78 12.73 23.57
N GLY A 18 10.81 11.75 22.67
CA GLY A 18 9.98 10.56 22.77
C GLY A 18 8.50 10.77 22.38
N LYS A 19 8.19 11.81 21.57
CA LYS A 19 6.83 12.18 21.13
C LYS A 19 6.02 10.98 20.64
N THR A 20 6.59 10.22 19.73
CA THR A 20 5.93 9.09 19.08
C THR A 20 5.49 8.04 20.09
N VAL A 21 6.38 7.67 21.01
CA VAL A 21 6.07 6.67 22.06
C VAL A 21 5.02 7.23 23.03
N ALA A 22 5.15 8.48 23.45
CA ALA A 22 4.19 9.12 24.36
C ALA A 22 2.80 9.24 23.73
N SER A 23 2.71 9.63 22.45
CA SER A 23 1.43 9.72 21.73
C SER A 23 0.81 8.34 21.48
N CYS A 24 1.59 7.31 21.17
CA CYS A 24 1.11 5.94 21.08
C CYS A 24 0.54 5.45 22.41
N LEU A 25 1.25 5.68 23.52
CA LEU A 25 0.79 5.28 24.84
C LEU A 25 -0.53 5.97 25.22
N ALA A 26 -0.62 7.29 25.01
CA ALA A 26 -1.84 8.05 25.26
C ALA A 26 -3.01 7.54 24.39
N ALA A 27 -2.74 7.25 23.12
CA ALA A 27 -3.74 6.73 22.18
C ALA A 27 -4.22 5.31 22.56
N ILE A 28 -3.33 4.44 23.01
CA ILE A 28 -3.67 3.09 23.48
C ILE A 28 -4.57 3.16 24.72
N VAL A 29 -4.23 4.03 25.69
CA VAL A 29 -5.07 4.24 26.87
C VAL A 29 -6.44 4.79 26.49
N ALA A 30 -6.48 5.79 25.62
CA ALA A 30 -7.73 6.36 25.14
C ALA A 30 -8.59 5.33 24.37
N SER A 31 -7.99 4.48 23.55
CA SER A 31 -8.66 3.40 22.84
C SER A 31 -9.35 2.43 23.80
N LYS A 32 -8.64 1.98 24.83
CA LYS A 32 -9.22 1.08 25.84
C LYS A 32 -10.42 1.70 26.57
N LEU A 33 -10.35 3.00 26.86
CA LEU A 33 -11.45 3.72 27.52
C LEU A 33 -12.65 3.99 26.60
N LEU A 34 -12.40 4.24 25.32
CA LEU A 34 -13.41 4.62 24.34
C LEU A 34 -13.89 3.46 23.47
N GLN A 35 -13.25 2.30 23.60
CA GLN A 35 -13.47 1.13 22.75
C GLN A 35 -13.32 1.42 21.24
N ASN A 36 -12.38 2.29 20.89
CA ASN A 36 -12.10 2.71 19.52
C ASN A 36 -10.84 2.04 19.01
N THR A 37 -10.74 1.83 17.69
CA THR A 37 -9.48 1.48 17.04
C THR A 37 -8.55 2.70 17.02
N VAL A 38 -7.25 2.49 17.18
CA VAL A 38 -6.24 3.55 17.02
C VAL A 38 -5.52 3.39 15.70
N ILE A 39 -5.36 4.48 14.96
CA ILE A 39 -4.45 4.54 13.83
C ILE A 39 -3.37 5.58 14.10
N VAL A 40 -2.12 5.12 14.16
CA VAL A 40 -0.95 6.01 14.23
C VAL A 40 -0.40 6.18 12.83
N SER A 41 -0.43 7.41 12.35
CA SER A 41 0.01 7.78 11.00
C SER A 41 1.34 8.51 11.05
N THR A 42 2.30 8.08 10.24
CA THR A 42 3.64 8.67 10.12
C THR A 42 3.86 9.31 8.75
N ALA A 43 4.81 10.23 8.64
CA ALA A 43 5.06 10.95 7.39
C ALA A 43 5.69 10.06 6.30
N THR A 44 6.50 9.08 6.68
CA THR A 44 7.26 8.23 5.74
C THR A 44 7.13 6.76 6.04
N VAL A 45 7.38 5.91 5.03
CA VAL A 45 7.42 4.45 5.20
C VAL A 45 8.55 4.04 6.17
N ALA A 46 9.70 4.73 6.14
CA ALA A 46 10.81 4.42 7.06
C ALA A 46 10.43 4.65 8.53
N LEU A 47 9.73 5.72 8.84
CA LEU A 47 9.20 5.99 10.20
C LEU A 47 8.12 4.97 10.58
N GLN A 48 7.28 4.58 9.65
CA GLN A 48 6.28 3.54 9.84
C GLN A 48 6.92 2.20 10.22
N GLU A 49 7.95 1.77 9.50
CA GLU A 49 8.71 0.56 9.78
C GLU A 49 9.45 0.64 11.14
N GLN A 50 10.04 1.78 11.43
CA GLN A 50 10.69 2.00 12.73
C GLN A 50 9.70 1.85 13.88
N LEU A 51 8.56 2.51 13.80
CA LEU A 51 7.51 2.43 14.82
C LEU A 51 7.04 0.99 15.00
N PHE A 52 6.75 0.29 13.89
CA PHE A 52 6.22 -1.06 13.91
C PHE A 52 7.22 -2.09 14.43
N HIS A 53 8.48 -2.05 13.99
CA HIS A 53 9.47 -3.08 14.32
C HIS A 53 10.30 -2.78 15.57
N LYS A 54 10.35 -1.53 16.04
CA LYS A 54 11.21 -1.14 17.15
C LYS A 54 10.44 -0.58 18.36
N ASP A 55 9.54 0.37 18.14
CA ASP A 55 8.94 1.10 19.26
C ASP A 55 7.70 0.37 19.81
N LEU A 56 6.82 -0.14 18.96
CA LEU A 56 5.62 -0.87 19.39
C LEU A 56 5.95 -2.22 20.08
N PRO A 57 6.92 -3.03 19.64
CA PRO A 57 7.31 -4.22 20.39
C PRO A 57 7.73 -3.92 21.83
N ARG A 58 8.47 -2.81 22.06
CA ARG A 58 8.85 -2.37 23.40
C ARG A 58 7.64 -1.97 24.24
N LEU A 59 6.64 -1.33 23.62
CA LEU A 59 5.40 -1.01 24.30
C LEU A 59 4.59 -2.26 24.63
N ALA A 60 4.62 -3.26 23.78
CA ALA A 60 3.94 -4.54 24.00
C ALA A 60 4.53 -5.34 25.19
N GLU A 61 5.81 -5.16 25.51
CA GLU A 61 6.43 -5.73 26.72
C GLU A 61 5.82 -5.16 28.02
N ILE A 62 5.30 -3.93 27.97
CA ILE A 62 4.78 -3.21 29.13
C ILE A 62 3.25 -3.24 29.17
N ILE A 63 2.61 -3.28 28.00
CA ILE A 63 1.16 -3.23 27.87
C ILE A 63 0.63 -4.61 27.49
N PRO A 64 0.02 -5.35 28.42
CA PRO A 64 -0.58 -6.64 28.12
C PRO A 64 -1.67 -6.50 27.04
N ASP A 65 -1.74 -7.49 26.15
CA ASP A 65 -2.75 -7.60 25.09
C ASP A 65 -2.71 -6.46 24.05
N LEU A 66 -1.57 -5.78 23.91
CA LEU A 66 -1.38 -4.83 22.80
C LEU A 66 -1.21 -5.60 21.49
N HIS A 67 -2.27 -5.62 20.70
CA HIS A 67 -2.25 -6.17 19.35
C HIS A 67 -2.12 -5.02 18.35
N PHE A 68 -1.03 -5.00 17.59
CA PHE A 68 -0.76 -3.96 16.61
C PHE A 68 -0.37 -4.55 15.26
N GLU A 69 -0.77 -3.86 14.18
CA GLU A 69 -0.55 -4.27 12.81
C GLU A 69 -0.19 -3.08 11.92
N ILE A 70 0.49 -3.37 10.81
CA ILE A 70 0.89 -2.36 9.85
C ILE A 70 -0.08 -2.31 8.66
N LEU A 71 -0.51 -1.10 8.29
CA LEU A 71 -1.31 -0.85 7.10
C LEU A 71 -0.43 -0.29 5.99
N LYS A 72 -0.28 -1.05 4.92
CA LYS A 72 0.46 -0.60 3.72
C LYS A 72 -0.45 -0.47 2.52
N GLY A 73 -0.06 0.39 1.60
CA GLY A 73 -0.75 0.56 0.32
C GLY A 73 -0.74 -0.73 -0.49
N ARG A 74 -1.78 -0.93 -1.30
CA ARG A 74 -1.97 -2.14 -2.12
C ARG A 74 -0.75 -2.49 -2.96
N ALA A 75 -0.09 -1.49 -3.55
CA ALA A 75 1.08 -1.66 -4.40
C ALA A 75 2.33 -2.22 -3.66
N ARG A 76 2.31 -2.29 -2.32
CA ARG A 76 3.37 -2.94 -1.55
C ARG A 76 3.28 -4.46 -1.56
N TYR A 77 2.13 -5.02 -1.95
CA TYR A 77 1.88 -6.46 -1.95
C TYR A 77 1.92 -7.05 -3.36
N VAL A 78 2.42 -8.27 -3.47
CA VAL A 78 2.37 -9.03 -4.72
C VAL A 78 0.93 -9.47 -5.02
N CYS A 79 0.57 -9.50 -6.29
CA CYS A 79 -0.66 -10.14 -6.79
C CYS A 79 -0.31 -11.50 -7.40
N GLU A 80 -0.81 -12.58 -6.83
CA GLU A 80 -0.51 -13.95 -7.27
C GLU A 80 -0.99 -14.19 -8.71
N SER A 81 -2.17 -13.69 -9.08
CA SER A 81 -2.68 -13.79 -10.47
C SER A 81 -1.75 -13.09 -11.46
N ARG A 82 -1.30 -11.87 -11.16
CA ARG A 82 -0.37 -11.13 -12.02
C ARG A 82 1.02 -11.77 -12.06
N LEU A 83 1.47 -12.31 -10.94
CA LEU A 83 2.74 -13.02 -10.86
C LEU A 83 2.72 -14.28 -11.73
N ASN A 84 1.62 -15.05 -11.69
CA ASN A 84 1.44 -16.22 -12.54
C ASN A 84 1.33 -15.84 -14.02
N ALA A 85 0.57 -14.79 -14.37
CA ALA A 85 0.48 -14.26 -15.72
C ALA A 85 1.86 -13.83 -16.25
N ALA A 86 2.63 -13.08 -15.47
CA ALA A 86 3.99 -12.66 -15.86
C ALA A 86 4.94 -13.84 -16.13
N ILE A 87 4.73 -14.98 -15.48
CA ILE A 87 5.49 -16.21 -15.74
C ILE A 87 5.04 -16.88 -17.05
N THR A 88 3.74 -16.84 -17.35
CA THR A 88 3.14 -17.51 -18.52
C THR A 88 3.41 -16.71 -19.80
N ASP A 89 3.28 -15.39 -19.78
CA ASP A 89 3.53 -14.51 -20.94
C ASP A 89 4.96 -14.59 -21.47
N HIS A 90 5.92 -14.85 -20.59
CA HIS A 90 7.31 -15.08 -21.00
C HIS A 90 7.56 -16.45 -21.63
N GLY A 91 6.60 -17.39 -21.51
CA GLY A 91 6.66 -18.71 -22.16
C GLY A 91 6.11 -18.71 -23.60
N GLN A 92 5.33 -17.68 -23.97
CA GLN A 92 4.73 -17.56 -25.31
C GLN A 92 5.03 -16.14 -25.82
N GLY A 93 6.07 -16.00 -26.58
CA GLY A 93 6.50 -14.72 -27.16
C GLY A 93 5.49 -14.14 -28.15
N GLN A 94 4.32 -13.69 -27.72
CA GLN A 94 3.36 -12.94 -28.51
C GLN A 94 2.83 -11.75 -27.71
N GLY A 95 3.07 -10.54 -28.28
CA GLY A 95 2.65 -9.28 -27.73
C GLY A 95 1.13 -9.12 -27.72
N SER A 96 0.54 -9.26 -26.56
CA SER A 96 -0.72 -8.62 -26.24
C SER A 96 -0.41 -7.36 -25.46
N LEU A 97 -1.01 -6.23 -25.82
CA LEU A 97 -0.98 -5.00 -25.04
C LEU A 97 -1.41 -5.33 -23.61
N SER A 98 -0.46 -5.26 -22.69
CA SER A 98 -0.75 -5.53 -21.29
C SER A 98 -1.60 -4.39 -20.72
N THR A 99 -2.45 -4.71 -19.75
CA THR A 99 -3.23 -3.72 -18.99
C THR A 99 -2.33 -2.62 -18.41
N ASP A 100 -1.05 -2.90 -18.26
CA ASP A 100 -0.02 -2.00 -17.76
C ASP A 100 0.39 -0.94 -18.78
N GLU A 101 0.47 -1.27 -20.07
CA GLU A 101 0.70 -0.31 -21.14
C GLU A 101 -0.46 0.68 -21.26
N PHE A 102 -1.69 0.19 -21.02
CA PHE A 102 -2.87 1.04 -20.94
C PHE A 102 -2.83 1.96 -19.69
N GLN A 103 -2.33 1.46 -18.59
CA GLN A 103 -2.25 2.18 -17.32
C GLN A 103 -1.08 3.19 -17.29
N GLU A 104 0.08 2.85 -17.89
CA GLU A 104 1.20 3.80 -18.06
C GLU A 104 0.82 4.97 -18.97
N MET A 105 -0.15 4.77 -19.86
CA MET A 105 -0.68 5.84 -20.71
C MET A 105 -1.39 6.93 -19.88
N PHE A 106 -1.96 6.58 -18.73
CA PHE A 106 -2.72 7.48 -17.84
C PHE A 106 -2.00 7.86 -16.55
N SER A 107 -1.01 7.07 -16.10
CA SER A 107 -0.20 7.42 -14.93
C SER A 107 0.95 8.36 -15.31
N GLY A 108 1.11 9.44 -14.54
CA GLY A 108 2.00 10.57 -14.84
C GLY A 108 3.51 10.29 -14.82
N ASP A 109 3.98 9.03 -14.72
CA ASP A 109 5.41 8.73 -14.62
C ASP A 109 6.04 8.47 -15.99
N SER A 110 6.73 9.50 -16.51
CA SER A 110 7.37 9.50 -17.83
C SER A 110 8.83 9.05 -17.75
N ARG A 111 9.08 7.79 -17.54
CA ARG A 111 10.35 7.25 -18.01
C ARG A 111 10.06 6.40 -19.24
N GLN A 112 10.66 6.82 -20.34
CA GLN A 112 10.54 6.22 -21.67
C GLN A 112 10.72 4.70 -21.57
N VAL A 113 9.69 3.96 -22.01
CA VAL A 113 9.85 2.57 -22.39
C VAL A 113 10.61 2.56 -23.70
N LYS A 114 11.92 2.64 -23.62
CA LYS A 114 12.83 2.22 -24.67
C LYS A 114 13.39 0.88 -24.25
N ASP A 115 13.15 -0.10 -25.11
CA ASP A 115 13.78 -1.41 -25.18
C ASP A 115 13.67 -2.28 -23.91
N LEU A 116 12.90 -3.35 -24.02
CA LEU A 116 12.96 -4.45 -23.04
C LEU A 116 14.39 -4.99 -23.00
N PRO A 117 15.14 -4.79 -21.92
CA PRO A 117 16.48 -5.32 -21.82
C PRO A 117 16.46 -6.83 -21.57
N ARG A 118 17.53 -7.47 -21.96
CA ARG A 118 17.87 -8.89 -21.84
C ARG A 118 17.85 -9.46 -20.39
N ASP A 119 17.38 -8.75 -19.39
CA ASP A 119 17.24 -9.19 -17.99
C ASP A 119 15.92 -9.91 -17.69
N THR A 120 15.04 -10.07 -18.69
CA THR A 120 13.75 -10.78 -18.55
C THR A 120 13.90 -12.20 -18.02
N ALA A 121 14.95 -12.90 -18.39
CA ALA A 121 15.21 -14.26 -17.91
C ALA A 121 15.54 -14.30 -16.40
N LYS A 122 16.29 -13.33 -15.91
CA LYS A 122 16.64 -13.22 -14.47
C LYS A 122 15.42 -12.82 -13.64
N ALA A 123 14.61 -11.87 -14.13
CA ALA A 123 13.35 -11.49 -13.50
C ALA A 123 12.39 -12.68 -13.41
N LEU A 124 12.29 -13.48 -14.46
CA LEU A 124 11.46 -14.68 -14.48
C LEU A 124 11.89 -15.74 -13.45
N VAL A 125 13.19 -15.96 -13.31
CA VAL A 125 13.72 -16.89 -12.29
C VAL A 125 13.39 -16.37 -10.90
N ARG A 126 13.55 -15.07 -10.64
CA ARG A 126 13.18 -14.43 -9.38
C ARG A 126 11.68 -14.56 -9.10
N PHE A 127 10.81 -14.32 -10.10
CA PHE A 127 9.36 -14.48 -9.94
C PHE A 127 8.97 -15.92 -9.62
N LYS A 128 9.54 -16.92 -10.31
CA LYS A 128 9.30 -18.34 -10.00
C LYS A 128 9.73 -18.71 -8.57
N SER A 129 10.85 -18.18 -8.11
CA SER A 129 11.30 -18.40 -6.72
C SER A 129 10.35 -17.72 -5.72
N SER A 130 9.86 -16.52 -6.04
CA SER A 130 8.92 -15.76 -5.22
C SER A 130 7.57 -16.48 -5.10
N VAL A 131 7.04 -17.09 -6.17
CA VAL A 131 5.82 -17.91 -6.10
C VAL A 131 6.00 -19.06 -5.11
N LYS A 132 7.10 -19.80 -5.21
CA LYS A 132 7.38 -20.91 -4.29
C LYS A 132 7.48 -20.46 -2.84
N ARG A 133 8.12 -19.31 -2.58
CA ARG A 133 8.23 -18.75 -1.23
C ARG A 133 6.88 -18.28 -0.69
N LEU A 134 6.05 -17.64 -1.52
CA LEU A 134 4.70 -17.22 -1.16
C LEU A 134 3.82 -18.43 -0.82
N GLN A 135 3.78 -19.45 -1.69
CA GLN A 135 2.99 -20.67 -1.50
C GLN A 135 3.43 -21.49 -0.31
N SER A 136 4.74 -21.53 0.00
CA SER A 136 5.27 -22.21 1.18
C SER A 136 5.17 -21.42 2.48
N GLY A 137 4.59 -20.20 2.44
CA GLY A 137 4.50 -19.33 3.62
C GLY A 137 5.83 -18.70 4.07
N LYS A 138 6.92 -18.91 3.32
CA LYS A 138 8.25 -18.33 3.60
C LYS A 138 8.37 -16.85 3.25
N TRP A 139 7.37 -16.28 2.61
CA TRP A 139 7.24 -14.88 2.27
C TRP A 139 5.78 -14.47 2.43
N ASP A 140 5.55 -13.36 3.08
CA ASP A 140 4.22 -12.79 3.32
C ASP A 140 3.63 -12.07 2.11
N GLY A 141 4.42 -11.85 1.06
CA GLY A 141 4.01 -11.16 -0.16
C GLY A 141 4.17 -9.63 -0.10
N ASP A 142 4.76 -9.10 0.96
CA ASP A 142 5.14 -7.69 1.07
C ASP A 142 6.53 -7.48 0.47
N ILE A 143 6.71 -6.44 -0.36
CA ILE A 143 8.01 -6.10 -0.94
C ILE A 143 9.04 -5.70 0.12
N ASP A 144 8.58 -5.08 1.23
CA ASP A 144 9.45 -4.59 2.28
C ASP A 144 10.04 -5.73 3.13
N SER A 145 9.43 -6.91 3.10
CA SER A 145 9.95 -8.12 3.77
C SER A 145 11.00 -8.88 2.93
N LEU A 146 11.32 -8.39 1.73
CA LEU A 146 12.35 -8.98 0.88
C LEU A 146 13.72 -8.39 1.21
N GLU A 147 14.71 -9.24 1.47
CA GLU A 147 16.12 -8.82 1.65
C GLU A 147 16.66 -8.10 0.41
N GLN A 148 16.24 -8.54 -0.77
CA GLN A 148 16.60 -7.96 -2.07
C GLN A 148 15.32 -7.65 -2.83
N PRO A 149 14.78 -6.43 -2.73
CA PRO A 149 13.62 -6.05 -3.49
C PRO A 149 13.89 -6.09 -4.99
N PRO A 150 12.90 -6.45 -5.81
CA PRO A 150 13.02 -6.42 -7.26
C PRO A 150 13.16 -4.98 -7.77
N GLU A 151 13.65 -4.84 -9.00
CA GLU A 151 13.65 -3.53 -9.67
C GLU A 151 12.21 -2.96 -9.74
N PRO A 152 12.06 -1.62 -9.63
CA PRO A 152 10.73 -1.00 -9.60
C PRO A 152 9.84 -1.34 -10.81
N GLN A 153 10.44 -1.49 -11.99
CA GLN A 153 9.73 -1.87 -13.21
C GLN A 153 9.25 -3.33 -13.18
N ASP A 154 10.03 -4.25 -12.62
CA ASP A 154 9.63 -5.65 -12.45
C ASP A 154 8.53 -5.77 -11.39
N TRP A 155 8.65 -5.01 -10.29
CA TRP A 155 7.65 -4.99 -9.24
C TRP A 155 6.28 -4.51 -9.76
N ARG A 156 6.26 -3.45 -10.56
CA ARG A 156 5.01 -2.93 -11.15
C ARG A 156 4.23 -3.97 -11.95
N ARG A 157 4.89 -4.95 -12.55
CA ARG A 157 4.25 -6.03 -13.32
C ARG A 157 3.49 -7.01 -12.43
N VAL A 158 3.95 -7.23 -11.21
CA VAL A 158 3.42 -8.26 -10.30
C VAL A 158 2.73 -7.69 -9.05
N GLN A 159 2.88 -6.39 -8.78
CA GLN A 159 2.23 -5.75 -7.64
C GLN A 159 0.70 -5.79 -7.73
N ALA A 160 0.05 -5.80 -6.58
CA ALA A 160 -1.40 -5.70 -6.51
C ALA A 160 -1.88 -4.30 -6.92
N ASN A 161 -2.91 -4.26 -7.78
CA ASN A 161 -3.46 -3.05 -8.37
C ASN A 161 -4.98 -3.02 -8.15
N SER A 162 -5.52 -1.86 -7.79
CA SER A 162 -6.96 -1.71 -7.54
C SER A 162 -7.81 -1.89 -8.80
N GLN A 163 -7.31 -1.44 -9.95
CA GLN A 163 -8.05 -1.49 -11.23
C GLN A 163 -8.11 -2.90 -11.81
N ALA A 164 -7.06 -3.71 -11.61
CA ALA A 164 -6.99 -5.08 -12.13
C ALA A 164 -7.41 -6.14 -11.09
N CYS A 165 -7.93 -5.74 -9.93
CA CYS A 165 -8.26 -6.65 -8.85
C CYS A 165 -9.73 -7.02 -8.85
N ASN A 166 -10.04 -8.31 -9.03
CA ASN A 166 -11.41 -8.84 -9.00
C ASN A 166 -11.97 -9.02 -7.56
N GLY A 167 -11.21 -8.61 -6.54
CA GLY A 167 -11.66 -8.70 -5.13
C GLY A 167 -12.04 -10.13 -4.74
N GLY A 168 -13.22 -10.27 -4.14
CA GLY A 168 -13.73 -11.57 -3.68
C GLY A 168 -13.99 -12.62 -4.79
N GLN A 169 -14.00 -12.22 -6.06
CA GLN A 169 -14.15 -13.13 -7.20
C GLN A 169 -12.81 -13.69 -7.69
N CYS A 170 -11.69 -13.29 -7.11
CA CYS A 170 -10.37 -13.79 -7.46
C CYS A 170 -10.13 -15.18 -6.86
N ASP A 171 -9.66 -16.14 -7.64
CA ASP A 171 -9.32 -17.50 -7.17
C ASP A 171 -8.30 -17.50 -6.03
N HIS A 172 -7.42 -16.50 -6.02
CA HIS A 172 -6.41 -16.30 -4.98
C HIS A 172 -6.86 -15.40 -3.82
N PHE A 173 -8.16 -15.07 -3.71
CA PHE A 173 -8.64 -14.11 -2.69
C PHE A 173 -8.30 -14.52 -1.27
N ARG A 174 -8.40 -15.82 -0.95
CA ARG A 174 -8.12 -16.34 0.39
C ARG A 174 -6.62 -16.28 0.73
N SER A 175 -5.74 -16.59 -0.21
CA SER A 175 -4.28 -16.57 -0.08
C SER A 175 -3.66 -15.20 -0.35
N CYS A 176 -4.44 -14.25 -0.89
CA CYS A 176 -3.97 -12.94 -1.32
C CYS A 176 -3.26 -12.19 -0.18
N ALA A 177 -1.99 -11.85 -0.41
CA ALA A 177 -1.14 -11.15 0.56
C ALA A 177 -1.77 -9.84 1.05
N PHE A 178 -2.30 -9.03 0.13
CA PHE A 178 -2.97 -7.77 0.48
C PHE A 178 -4.20 -7.98 1.36
N PHE A 179 -5.11 -8.89 0.97
CA PHE A 179 -6.33 -9.11 1.77
C PHE A 179 -6.05 -9.83 3.08
N ARG A 180 -5.00 -10.66 3.14
CA ARG A 180 -4.54 -11.27 4.39
C ARG A 180 -4.07 -10.20 5.37
N ALA A 181 -3.16 -9.31 4.94
CA ALA A 181 -2.69 -8.20 5.75
C ALA A 181 -3.84 -7.29 6.22
N ARG A 182 -4.84 -7.04 5.38
CA ARG A 182 -6.04 -6.27 5.76
C ARG A 182 -6.91 -6.97 6.80
N ARG A 183 -7.09 -8.29 6.69
CA ARG A 183 -7.82 -9.05 7.71
C ARG A 183 -7.11 -9.04 9.06
N GLN A 184 -5.77 -9.18 9.05
CA GLN A 184 -4.97 -9.08 10.27
C GLN A 184 -5.08 -7.69 10.90
N ALA A 185 -4.91 -6.63 10.10
CA ALA A 185 -5.04 -5.27 10.59
C ALA A 185 -6.43 -4.95 11.16
N ALA A 186 -7.49 -5.54 10.61
CA ALA A 186 -8.86 -5.32 11.10
C ALA A 186 -9.10 -5.86 12.53
N THR A 187 -8.26 -6.77 13.01
CA THR A 187 -8.35 -7.32 14.39
C THR A 187 -7.41 -6.60 15.37
N ALA A 188 -6.55 -5.70 14.87
CA ALA A 188 -5.59 -4.99 15.70
C ALA A 188 -6.23 -3.84 16.50
N THR A 189 -5.78 -3.67 17.73
CA THR A 189 -6.14 -2.55 18.58
C THR A 189 -5.49 -1.26 18.10
N LEU A 190 -4.26 -1.36 17.60
CA LEU A 190 -3.49 -0.26 17.05
C LEU A 190 -3.00 -0.62 15.64
N GLN A 191 -3.23 0.30 14.71
CA GLN A 191 -2.76 0.16 13.33
C GLN A 191 -1.74 1.27 13.03
N VAL A 192 -0.65 0.92 12.35
CA VAL A 192 0.36 1.88 11.88
C VAL A 192 0.21 2.08 10.38
N ALA A 193 0.13 3.32 9.95
CA ALA A 193 0.00 3.68 8.54
C ALA A 193 0.89 4.87 8.17
N ASN A 194 1.04 5.18 6.90
CA ASN A 194 1.58 6.47 6.49
C ASN A 194 0.46 7.47 6.14
N HIS A 195 0.79 8.76 6.18
CA HIS A 195 -0.18 9.83 5.92
C HIS A 195 -0.85 9.71 4.55
N ALA A 196 -0.09 9.39 3.51
CA ALA A 196 -0.62 9.26 2.16
C ALA A 196 -1.70 8.15 2.06
N LEU A 197 -1.47 7.01 2.72
CA LEU A 197 -2.45 5.91 2.76
C LEU A 197 -3.73 6.33 3.49
N ILE A 198 -3.61 7.00 4.64
CA ILE A 198 -4.79 7.46 5.39
C ILE A 198 -5.58 8.47 4.58
N LEU A 199 -4.93 9.47 4.00
CA LEU A 199 -5.58 10.48 3.15
C LEU A 199 -6.27 9.84 1.95
N ALA A 200 -5.60 8.92 1.24
CA ALA A 200 -6.19 8.18 0.13
C ALA A 200 -7.40 7.33 0.55
N THR A 201 -7.34 6.72 1.72
CA THR A 201 -8.43 5.89 2.24
C THR A 201 -9.64 6.71 2.64
N LEU A 202 -9.44 7.86 3.27
CA LEU A 202 -10.51 8.79 3.65
C LEU A 202 -11.18 9.46 2.44
N GLN A 203 -10.46 9.63 1.33
CA GLN A 203 -11.01 10.19 0.09
C GLN A 203 -11.99 9.25 -0.61
N VAL A 204 -11.72 7.94 -0.56
CA VAL A 204 -12.51 6.92 -1.28
C VAL A 204 -13.47 6.31 -0.29
N ASP A 205 -14.39 6.88 0.31
CA ASP A 205 -15.42 6.29 1.21
C ASP A 205 -15.25 4.75 1.38
N SER A 206 -14.05 4.36 1.77
CA SER A 206 -13.66 2.96 1.85
C SER A 206 -14.03 2.43 3.23
N ARG A 207 -14.74 1.31 3.28
CA ARG A 207 -15.05 0.57 4.52
C ARG A 207 -13.80 0.04 5.23
N LEU A 208 -12.61 0.50 4.85
CA LEU A 208 -11.33 0.06 5.42
C LEU A 208 -11.03 0.72 6.77
N ILE A 209 -11.55 1.93 6.97
CA ILE A 209 -11.38 2.69 8.22
C ILE A 209 -12.75 3.24 8.59
N ASP A 210 -13.26 2.83 9.73
CA ASP A 210 -14.42 3.46 10.34
C ASP A 210 -13.98 4.75 11.03
N ALA A 211 -14.01 5.86 10.29
CA ALA A 211 -13.57 7.15 10.79
C ALA A 211 -14.37 7.62 12.04
N GLY A 212 -15.61 7.16 12.19
CA GLY A 212 -16.46 7.48 13.34
C GLY A 212 -16.03 6.77 14.62
N ASN A 213 -15.37 5.63 14.49
CA ASN A 213 -14.92 4.80 15.61
C ASN A 213 -13.38 4.63 15.65
N THR A 214 -12.65 5.56 15.07
CA THR A 214 -11.19 5.52 15.01
C THR A 214 -10.59 6.78 15.64
N LEU A 215 -9.61 6.57 16.51
CA LEU A 215 -8.75 7.64 17.02
C LEU A 215 -7.51 7.74 16.12
N PHE A 216 -7.36 8.88 15.47
CA PHE A 216 -6.18 9.15 14.63
C PHE A 216 -5.11 9.89 15.42
N VAL A 217 -3.88 9.41 15.32
CA VAL A 217 -2.68 10.10 15.78
C VAL A 217 -1.81 10.38 14.56
N PHE A 218 -1.57 11.64 14.26
CA PHE A 218 -0.68 12.06 13.18
C PHE A 218 0.66 12.50 13.76
N ASP A 219 1.67 11.65 13.63
CA ASP A 219 3.04 11.98 14.02
C ASP A 219 3.72 12.80 12.93
N GLU A 220 4.48 13.84 13.31
CA GLU A 220 5.06 14.81 12.36
C GLU A 220 3.98 15.44 11.44
N ALA A 221 2.86 15.86 12.02
CA ALA A 221 1.67 16.35 11.30
C ALA A 221 1.95 17.57 10.39
N HIS A 222 3.09 18.26 10.56
CA HIS A 222 3.51 19.36 9.71
C HIS A 222 3.76 18.93 8.24
N HIS A 223 3.93 17.63 7.97
CA HIS A 223 4.02 17.10 6.61
C HIS A 223 2.66 16.91 5.92
N LEU A 224 1.55 16.90 6.67
CA LEU A 224 0.21 16.64 6.11
C LEU A 224 -0.17 17.58 4.97
N PRO A 225 0.05 18.91 5.01
CA PRO A 225 -0.36 19.80 3.92
C PRO A 225 0.32 19.44 2.60
N THR A 226 1.62 19.15 2.63
CA THR A 226 2.39 18.77 1.44
C THR A 226 1.92 17.44 0.89
N ILE A 227 1.80 16.41 1.75
CA ILE A 227 1.35 15.07 1.35
C ILE A 227 -0.09 15.12 0.83
N ALA A 228 -0.98 15.90 1.45
CA ALA A 228 -2.35 16.08 0.99
C ALA A 228 -2.38 16.74 -0.40
N SER A 229 -1.57 17.78 -0.61
CA SER A 229 -1.45 18.44 -1.91
C SER A 229 -0.99 17.47 -3.01
N GLU A 230 0.01 16.64 -2.73
CA GLU A 230 0.48 15.62 -3.67
C GLU A 230 -0.57 14.54 -3.92
N GLN A 231 -1.24 14.05 -2.87
CA GLN A 231 -2.23 12.98 -2.94
C GLN A 231 -3.49 13.39 -3.70
N PHE A 232 -3.92 14.65 -3.57
CA PHE A 232 -5.13 15.18 -4.20
C PHE A 232 -4.87 15.88 -5.53
N THR A 233 -3.61 15.98 -5.96
CA THR A 233 -3.26 16.54 -7.26
C THR A 233 -3.60 15.56 -8.37
N TYR A 234 -4.46 15.98 -9.29
CA TYR A 234 -4.71 15.25 -10.53
C TYR A 234 -3.74 15.69 -11.61
N ARG A 235 -2.98 14.74 -12.19
CA ARG A 235 -2.05 15.00 -13.29
C ARG A 235 -2.56 14.31 -14.56
N ALA A 236 -2.85 15.08 -15.59
CA ALA A 236 -3.21 14.59 -16.92
C ALA A 236 -2.15 14.95 -17.94
N ARG A 237 -1.78 14.01 -18.81
CA ARG A 237 -0.89 14.28 -19.94
C ARG A 237 -1.71 14.68 -21.15
N LEU A 238 -1.44 15.84 -21.73
CA LEU A 238 -2.12 16.32 -22.93
C LEU A 238 -2.01 15.35 -24.12
N GLY A 239 -0.90 14.61 -24.24
CA GLY A 239 -0.73 13.62 -25.29
C GLY A 239 -1.36 12.24 -25.03
N ALA A 240 -1.95 12.00 -23.86
CA ALA A 240 -2.53 10.67 -23.53
C ALA A 240 -3.74 10.35 -24.40
N GLY A 241 -4.63 11.33 -24.61
CA GLY A 241 -5.80 11.19 -25.48
C GLY A 241 -5.45 10.86 -26.94
N ALA A 242 -4.43 11.52 -27.48
CA ALA A 242 -3.96 11.28 -28.86
C ALA A 242 -3.41 9.84 -29.02
N ARG A 243 -2.66 9.34 -28.04
CA ARG A 243 -2.16 7.96 -28.05
C ARG A 243 -3.29 6.95 -27.95
N LEU A 244 -4.28 7.16 -27.08
CA LEU A 244 -5.46 6.31 -26.97
C LEU A 244 -6.20 6.21 -28.30
N LEU A 245 -6.46 7.35 -28.95
CA LEU A 245 -7.12 7.39 -30.25
C LEU A 245 -6.32 6.64 -31.34
N THR A 246 -4.99 6.76 -31.33
CA THR A 246 -4.13 6.03 -32.25
C THR A 246 -4.19 4.53 -32.00
N SER A 247 -4.18 4.09 -30.74
CA SER A 247 -4.31 2.67 -30.37
C SER A 247 -5.67 2.11 -30.77
N LEU A 248 -6.76 2.83 -30.50
CA LEU A 248 -8.10 2.43 -30.91
C LEU A 248 -8.25 2.33 -32.44
N ARG A 249 -7.66 3.28 -33.18
CA ARG A 249 -7.62 3.22 -34.65
C ARG A 249 -6.88 1.98 -35.15
N THR A 250 -5.76 1.62 -34.54
CA THR A 250 -4.97 0.43 -34.92
C THR A 250 -5.76 -0.85 -34.64
N LEU A 251 -6.52 -0.91 -33.55
CA LEU A 251 -7.41 -2.05 -33.25
C LEU A 251 -8.58 -2.13 -34.24
N ALA A 252 -9.22 -1.01 -34.57
CA ALA A 252 -10.35 -0.97 -35.51
C ALA A 252 -9.98 -1.36 -36.96
N VAL A 253 -8.71 -1.24 -37.34
CA VAL A 253 -8.21 -1.65 -38.69
C VAL A 253 -7.90 -3.15 -38.73
N ARG A 254 -7.81 -3.84 -37.60
CA ARG A 254 -7.55 -5.29 -37.52
C ARG A 254 -8.80 -6.18 -37.51
N TYR A 255 -9.97 -5.57 -37.44
CA TYR A 255 -11.27 -6.20 -37.55
C TYR A 255 -12.03 -5.63 -38.77
#